data_effd5c01e112591267c52d1661a01731
#
_entry.id   effd5c01e112591267c52d1661a01731
#
_cell.length_a   1.000
_cell.length_b   1.000
_cell.length_c   1.000
_cell.angle_alpha   90.00
_cell.angle_beta   90.00
_cell.angle_gamma   90.00
#
_symmetry.space_group_name_H-M   'P 1'
#
loop_
_entity.id
_entity.type
_entity.pdbx_description
1 polymer ?
#
loop_
_entity_poly.entity_id
_entity_poly.type
_entity_poly.pdbx_seq_one_letter_code
_entity_poly.pdbx_strand_id
1 'polypeptide(L)'
;MISEESQPYSASWVWKADTLPIIKYFLWMCDHNSIGVKSGLVKRGVLEDDCCPIYHEESETILHVLRDCPQTRLVWAQLGIQEADQRFWGSDHQDWLNWNGRQSGKSIMGNLLWCTIFPFAAWNIWKRRNSIVFRNNSCNPNLSNEIVNQVVKYIHCASSPRLLKQRVVKRIR
;
A
#
# COMPACT_ATOMS: atom_id res chain seq x y z
N MET A 1 -20.41 -33.71 8.22
CA MET A 1 -20.57 -32.24 8.28
C MET A 1 -19.34 -31.71 8.97
N ILE A 2 -18.36 -31.25 8.19
CA ILE A 2 -17.14 -30.61 8.70
C ILE A 2 -17.44 -29.10 8.62
N SER A 3 -17.57 -28.47 9.78
CA SER A 3 -17.72 -27.03 9.91
C SER A 3 -16.48 -26.34 9.31
N GLU A 4 -16.66 -25.59 8.25
CA GLU A 4 -15.69 -24.59 7.82
C GLU A 4 -15.51 -23.59 8.97
N GLU A 5 -14.45 -23.77 9.74
CA GLU A 5 -13.94 -22.71 10.62
C GLU A 5 -13.56 -21.53 9.72
N SER A 6 -14.41 -20.52 9.70
CA SER A 6 -14.12 -19.23 9.08
C SER A 6 -12.84 -18.70 9.71
N GLN A 7 -11.74 -18.75 8.96
CA GLN A 7 -10.47 -18.11 9.30
C GLN A 7 -10.77 -16.65 9.71
N PRO A 8 -10.30 -16.20 10.88
CA PRO A 8 -10.55 -14.83 11.31
C PRO A 8 -9.97 -13.87 10.26
N TYR A 9 -10.78 -12.91 9.81
CA TYR A 9 -10.49 -11.93 8.77
C TYR A 9 -9.03 -11.47 8.78
N SER A 10 -8.30 -11.78 7.73
CA SER A 10 -6.88 -11.56 7.56
C SER A 10 -6.46 -10.09 7.71
N ALA A 11 -7.35 -9.18 7.36
CA ALA A 11 -7.13 -7.72 7.35
C ALA A 11 -7.24 -7.01 8.71
N SER A 12 -7.37 -7.71 9.82
CA SER A 12 -7.51 -7.08 11.17
C SER A 12 -6.34 -6.15 11.53
N TRP A 13 -5.15 -6.42 10.99
CA TRP A 13 -3.96 -5.58 11.19
C TRP A 13 -4.11 -4.17 10.61
N VAL A 14 -4.87 -4.02 9.53
CA VAL A 14 -5.08 -2.74 8.84
C VAL A 14 -5.61 -1.68 9.80
N TRP A 15 -6.56 -2.07 10.65
CA TRP A 15 -7.17 -1.15 11.62
C TRP A 15 -6.24 -0.80 12.78
N LYS A 16 -5.26 -1.66 13.07
CA LYS A 16 -4.23 -1.46 14.08
C LYS A 16 -3.00 -0.73 13.54
N ALA A 17 -2.83 -0.65 12.22
CA ALA A 17 -1.68 -0.02 11.59
C ALA A 17 -1.55 1.45 12.02
N ASP A 18 -0.33 1.90 12.27
CA ASP A 18 -0.04 3.29 12.59
C ASP A 18 0.11 4.11 11.30
N THR A 19 -1.04 4.50 10.76
CA THR A 19 -1.14 5.27 9.51
C THR A 19 -2.45 6.08 9.46
N LEU A 20 -2.60 6.89 8.41
CA LEU A 20 -3.78 7.73 8.19
C LEU A 20 -5.06 6.90 7.94
N PRO A 21 -6.24 7.35 8.41
CA PRO A 21 -7.51 6.63 8.20
C PRO A 21 -7.80 6.32 6.72
N ILE A 22 -7.50 7.25 5.82
CA ILE A 22 -7.69 7.04 4.37
C ILE A 22 -6.81 5.90 3.83
N ILE A 23 -5.59 5.75 4.35
CA ILE A 23 -4.67 4.68 3.97
C ILE A 23 -5.17 3.34 4.51
N LYS A 24 -5.70 3.29 5.74
CA LYS A 24 -6.33 2.08 6.29
C LYS A 24 -7.47 1.60 5.41
N TYR A 25 -8.36 2.51 5.05
CA TYR A 25 -9.48 2.18 4.16
C TYR A 25 -9.01 1.68 2.79
N PHE A 26 -8.00 2.31 2.21
CA PHE A 26 -7.39 1.86 0.96
C PHE A 26 -6.81 0.44 1.06
N LEU A 27 -6.03 0.15 2.12
CA LEU A 27 -5.45 -1.17 2.33
C LEU A 27 -6.53 -2.25 2.56
N TRP A 28 -7.60 -1.90 3.27
CA TRP A 28 -8.75 -2.77 3.42
C TRP A 28 -9.41 -3.08 2.07
N MET A 29 -9.60 -2.07 1.21
CA MET A 29 -10.10 -2.29 -0.15
C MET A 29 -9.16 -3.14 -1.00
N CYS A 30 -7.83 -2.98 -0.84
CA CYS A 30 -6.85 -3.83 -1.52
C CYS A 30 -7.02 -5.29 -1.11
N ASP A 31 -7.10 -5.57 0.19
CA ASP A 31 -7.28 -6.93 0.73
C ASP A 31 -8.56 -7.60 0.20
N HIS A 32 -9.63 -6.81 -0.01
CA HIS A 32 -10.92 -7.28 -0.53
C HIS A 32 -11.04 -7.21 -2.06
N ASN A 33 -9.94 -7.01 -2.81
CA ASN A 33 -9.95 -6.87 -4.27
C ASN A 33 -10.94 -5.80 -4.80
N SER A 34 -11.13 -4.71 -4.06
CA SER A 34 -12.16 -3.70 -4.30
C SER A 34 -11.64 -2.39 -4.90
N ILE A 35 -10.33 -2.24 -5.10
CA ILE A 35 -9.79 -1.07 -5.81
C ILE A 35 -9.99 -1.20 -7.32
N GLY A 36 -10.15 -0.08 -8.00
CA GLY A 36 -10.51 -0.02 -9.41
C GLY A 36 -9.33 -0.27 -10.36
N VAL A 37 -8.69 -1.45 -10.29
CA VAL A 37 -7.72 -1.91 -11.29
C VAL A 37 -8.43 -2.43 -12.54
N LYS A 38 -7.79 -2.33 -13.72
CA LYS A 38 -8.42 -2.67 -15.00
C LYS A 38 -8.88 -4.12 -15.06
N SER A 39 -8.10 -5.08 -14.56
CA SER A 39 -8.50 -6.49 -14.52
C SER A 39 -9.81 -6.73 -13.74
N GLY A 40 -10.00 -6.00 -12.64
CA GLY A 40 -11.27 -6.04 -11.89
C GLY A 40 -12.42 -5.36 -12.62
N LEU A 41 -12.17 -4.33 -13.41
CA LEU A 41 -13.17 -3.63 -14.22
C LEU A 41 -13.59 -4.47 -15.43
N VAL A 42 -12.66 -5.17 -16.07
CA VAL A 42 -12.96 -6.12 -17.16
C VAL A 42 -13.84 -7.26 -16.65
N LYS A 43 -13.50 -7.87 -15.50
CA LYS A 43 -14.33 -8.93 -14.90
C LYS A 43 -15.76 -8.50 -14.59
N ARG A 44 -15.98 -7.19 -14.37
CA ARG A 44 -17.31 -6.61 -14.13
C ARG A 44 -17.98 -6.11 -15.41
N GLY A 45 -17.38 -6.32 -16.58
CA GLY A 45 -17.91 -5.88 -17.87
C GLY A 45 -17.88 -4.35 -18.09
N VAL A 46 -17.05 -3.62 -17.33
CA VAL A 46 -16.94 -2.15 -17.44
C VAL A 46 -15.91 -1.74 -18.50
N LEU A 47 -14.84 -2.54 -18.66
CA LEU A 47 -13.79 -2.33 -19.66
C LEU A 47 -13.63 -3.59 -20.51
N GLU A 48 -13.08 -3.42 -21.73
CA GLU A 48 -12.74 -4.53 -22.64
C GLU A 48 -11.26 -4.93 -22.54
N ASP A 49 -10.40 -4.00 -22.09
CA ASP A 49 -8.95 -4.18 -22.01
C ASP A 49 -8.46 -3.97 -20.57
N ASP A 50 -7.66 -4.93 -20.10
CA ASP A 50 -7.06 -4.90 -18.75
C ASP A 50 -5.57 -4.55 -18.75
N CYS A 51 -5.00 -4.19 -19.90
CA CYS A 51 -3.58 -3.87 -20.05
C CYS A 51 -3.17 -2.70 -19.14
N CYS A 52 -2.00 -2.82 -18.51
CA CYS A 52 -1.47 -1.79 -17.61
C CYS A 52 -1.33 -0.44 -18.32
N PRO A 53 -1.92 0.64 -17.83
CA PRO A 53 -1.88 1.95 -18.49
C PRO A 53 -0.52 2.65 -18.40
N ILE A 54 0.42 2.10 -17.64
CA ILE A 54 1.76 2.67 -17.44
C ILE A 54 2.81 1.92 -18.25
N TYR A 55 2.73 0.57 -18.26
CA TYR A 55 3.72 -0.28 -18.91
C TYR A 55 3.25 -0.89 -20.23
N HIS A 56 1.95 -1.00 -20.44
CA HIS A 56 1.29 -1.43 -21.68
C HIS A 56 1.56 -2.88 -22.15
N GLU A 57 2.07 -3.76 -21.27
CA GLU A 57 2.39 -5.15 -21.66
C GLU A 57 1.68 -6.22 -20.82
N GLU A 58 1.29 -5.90 -19.60
CA GLU A 58 0.72 -6.88 -18.65
C GLU A 58 -0.66 -6.46 -18.16
N SER A 59 -1.46 -7.44 -17.71
CA SER A 59 -2.75 -7.19 -17.06
C SER A 59 -2.57 -6.38 -15.78
N GLU A 60 -3.35 -5.32 -15.62
CA GLU A 60 -3.34 -4.48 -14.43
C GLU A 60 -4.11 -5.14 -13.29
N THR A 61 -3.45 -6.00 -12.55
CA THR A 61 -3.92 -6.54 -11.26
C THR A 61 -3.52 -5.63 -10.10
N ILE A 62 -4.04 -5.90 -8.89
CA ILE A 62 -3.61 -5.17 -7.67
C ILE A 62 -2.12 -5.36 -7.41
N LEU A 63 -1.61 -6.60 -7.49
CA LEU A 63 -0.18 -6.87 -7.35
C LEU A 63 0.64 -6.20 -8.45
N HIS A 64 0.16 -6.22 -9.69
CA HIS A 64 0.86 -5.53 -10.77
C HIS A 64 1.02 -4.03 -10.43
N VAL A 65 -0.06 -3.33 -10.11
CA VAL A 65 -0.01 -1.89 -9.79
C VAL A 65 0.88 -1.61 -8.60
N LEU A 66 0.69 -2.35 -7.51
CA LEU A 66 1.31 -2.01 -6.22
C LEU A 66 2.70 -2.60 -6.04
N ARG A 67 3.09 -3.65 -6.82
CA ARG A 67 4.35 -4.36 -6.65
C ARG A 67 5.09 -4.59 -7.98
N ASP A 68 4.44 -5.25 -8.94
CA ASP A 68 5.14 -5.93 -10.05
C ASP A 68 5.40 -5.06 -11.28
N CYS A 69 4.62 -3.99 -11.49
CA CYS A 69 4.85 -3.05 -12.57
C CYS A 69 6.29 -2.53 -12.55
N PRO A 70 7.05 -2.54 -13.67
CA PRO A 70 8.44 -2.12 -13.71
C PRO A 70 8.67 -0.73 -13.08
N GLN A 71 7.77 0.21 -13.31
CA GLN A 71 7.83 1.54 -12.71
C GLN A 71 7.60 1.52 -11.18
N THR A 72 6.85 0.56 -10.68
CA THR A 72 6.61 0.37 -9.25
C THR A 72 7.80 -0.34 -8.58
N ARG A 73 8.40 -1.32 -9.27
CA ARG A 73 9.61 -2.00 -8.79
C ARG A 73 10.75 -1.02 -8.51
N LEU A 74 10.91 0.02 -9.34
CA LEU A 74 11.90 1.07 -9.11
C LEU A 74 11.66 1.82 -7.79
N VAL A 75 10.43 2.08 -7.43
CA VAL A 75 10.09 2.73 -6.15
C VAL A 75 10.46 1.83 -4.97
N TRP A 76 10.12 0.53 -5.04
CA TRP A 76 10.47 -0.42 -3.98
C TRP A 76 11.98 -0.60 -3.83
N ALA A 77 12.72 -0.67 -4.95
CA ALA A 77 14.19 -0.71 -4.94
C ALA A 77 14.79 0.53 -4.25
N GLN A 78 14.27 1.72 -4.55
CA GLN A 78 14.69 2.97 -3.89
C GLN A 78 14.32 3.00 -2.39
N LEU A 79 13.26 2.30 -1.98
CA LEU A 79 12.89 2.12 -0.57
C LEU A 79 13.68 0.98 0.12
N GLY A 80 14.58 0.33 -0.60
CA GLY A 80 15.51 -0.65 -0.07
C GLY A 80 15.11 -2.11 -0.19
N ILE A 81 14.06 -2.42 -0.97
CA ILE A 81 13.69 -3.80 -1.27
C ILE A 81 14.68 -4.36 -2.31
N GLN A 82 15.35 -5.45 -1.96
CA GLN A 82 16.30 -6.11 -2.84
C GLN A 82 15.56 -6.98 -3.86
N GLU A 83 16.09 -7.09 -5.08
CA GLU A 83 15.51 -7.91 -6.15
C GLU A 83 15.47 -9.40 -5.79
N ALA A 84 16.41 -9.87 -4.99
CA ALA A 84 16.48 -11.25 -4.50
C ALA A 84 15.51 -11.57 -3.35
N ASP A 85 14.73 -10.61 -2.84
CA ASP A 85 13.80 -10.83 -1.74
C ASP A 85 12.58 -11.61 -2.20
N GLN A 86 12.69 -12.96 -2.14
CA GLN A 86 11.63 -13.88 -2.52
C GLN A 86 10.35 -13.71 -1.66
N ARG A 87 10.50 -13.28 -0.41
CA ARG A 87 9.34 -13.06 0.46
C ARG A 87 8.52 -11.86 0.01
N PHE A 88 9.18 -10.83 -0.45
CA PHE A 88 8.51 -9.65 -0.99
C PHE A 88 7.92 -9.91 -2.38
N TRP A 89 8.70 -10.50 -3.30
CA TRP A 89 8.32 -10.62 -4.70
C TRP A 89 7.50 -11.87 -5.04
N GLY A 90 7.66 -12.96 -4.27
CA GLY A 90 7.06 -14.25 -4.53
C GLY A 90 5.72 -14.51 -3.85
N SER A 91 5.30 -13.66 -2.92
CA SER A 91 4.06 -13.84 -2.17
C SER A 91 2.82 -13.56 -3.04
N ASP A 92 1.72 -14.22 -2.72
CA ASP A 92 0.41 -13.83 -3.25
C ASP A 92 -0.05 -12.48 -2.69
N HIS A 93 -1.17 -11.98 -3.19
CA HIS A 93 -1.68 -10.66 -2.87
C HIS A 93 -1.99 -10.47 -1.36
N GLN A 94 -2.69 -11.40 -0.74
CA GLN A 94 -3.08 -11.27 0.67
C GLN A 94 -1.90 -11.48 1.60
N ASP A 95 -1.05 -12.47 1.32
CA ASP A 95 0.18 -12.73 2.06
C ASP A 95 1.14 -11.54 1.97
N TRP A 96 1.29 -10.93 0.79
CA TRP A 96 2.13 -9.77 0.59
C TRP A 96 1.67 -8.57 1.43
N LEU A 97 0.36 -8.26 1.42
CA LEU A 97 -0.21 -7.18 2.22
C LEU A 97 -0.05 -7.45 3.72
N ASN A 98 -0.43 -8.65 4.16
CA ASN A 98 -0.38 -9.03 5.57
C ASN A 98 1.03 -9.04 6.13
N TRP A 99 1.98 -9.61 5.39
CA TRP A 99 3.36 -9.71 5.84
C TRP A 99 4.00 -8.32 5.95
N ASN A 100 3.93 -7.51 4.90
CA ASN A 100 4.53 -6.18 4.89
C ASN A 100 3.89 -5.23 5.91
N GLY A 101 2.57 -5.30 6.07
CA GLY A 101 1.86 -4.44 7.02
C GLY A 101 2.15 -4.73 8.48
N ARG A 102 2.69 -5.91 8.81
CA ARG A 102 3.02 -6.33 10.18
C ARG A 102 4.52 -6.28 10.51
N GLN A 103 5.38 -6.00 9.53
CA GLN A 103 6.82 -5.98 9.75
C GLN A 103 7.25 -4.84 10.66
N SER A 104 7.76 -5.20 11.84
CA SER A 104 8.31 -4.25 12.82
C SER A 104 9.80 -3.92 12.59
N GLY A 105 10.41 -4.52 11.56
CA GLY A 105 11.80 -4.24 11.21
C GLY A 105 12.02 -2.79 10.80
N LYS A 106 13.20 -2.27 11.08
CA LYS A 106 13.60 -0.95 10.63
C LYS A 106 13.97 -0.97 9.15
N SER A 107 13.52 0.03 8.42
CA SER A 107 13.95 0.26 7.05
C SER A 107 15.38 0.80 7.02
N ILE A 108 16.08 0.58 5.91
CA ILE A 108 17.35 1.25 5.61
C ILE A 108 17.18 2.78 5.47
N MET A 109 15.97 3.26 5.32
CA MET A 109 15.61 4.68 5.18
C MET A 109 15.43 5.33 6.56
N GLY A 110 16.53 5.55 7.29
CA GLY A 110 16.53 6.44 8.44
C GLY A 110 15.85 5.94 9.71
N ASN A 111 16.00 4.67 10.09
CA ASN A 111 15.39 4.09 11.31
C ASN A 111 13.84 4.07 11.35
N LEU A 112 13.18 4.31 10.25
CA LEU A 112 11.72 4.25 10.17
C LEU A 112 11.25 2.78 10.18
N LEU A 113 10.15 2.50 10.84
CA LEU A 113 9.55 1.15 10.84
C LEU A 113 8.95 0.83 9.48
N TRP A 114 9.22 -0.37 8.98
CA TRP A 114 8.69 -0.82 7.69
C TRP A 114 7.16 -0.82 7.67
N CYS A 115 6.51 -1.29 8.73
CA CYS A 115 5.05 -1.28 8.86
C CYS A 115 4.42 0.12 8.82
N THR A 116 5.21 1.19 8.95
CA THR A 116 4.76 2.58 8.73
C THR A 116 5.04 3.02 7.29
N ILE A 117 6.21 2.68 6.73
CA ILE A 117 6.58 3.05 5.35
C ILE A 117 5.68 2.35 4.34
N PHE A 118 5.46 1.05 4.48
CA PHE A 118 4.73 0.23 3.52
C PHE A 118 3.32 0.76 3.21
N PRO A 119 2.46 1.10 4.19
CA PRO A 119 1.16 1.71 3.93
C PRO A 119 1.23 3.00 3.11
N PHE A 120 2.16 3.90 3.46
CA PHE A 120 2.35 5.15 2.72
C PHE A 120 2.86 4.90 1.31
N ALA A 121 3.75 3.93 1.13
CA ALA A 121 4.29 3.57 -0.18
C ALA A 121 3.17 3.02 -1.09
N ALA A 122 2.42 2.02 -0.64
CA ALA A 122 1.31 1.45 -1.39
C ALA A 122 0.27 2.53 -1.79
N TRP A 123 -0.10 3.41 -0.86
CA TRP A 123 -1.02 4.51 -1.13
C TRP A 123 -0.48 5.52 -2.16
N ASN A 124 0.79 5.90 -2.07
CA ASN A 124 1.39 6.86 -3.01
C ASN A 124 1.59 6.25 -4.40
N ILE A 125 1.93 4.98 -4.49
CA ILE A 125 1.98 4.23 -5.76
C ILE A 125 0.60 4.24 -6.42
N TRP A 126 -0.45 3.92 -5.67
CA TRP A 126 -1.84 3.98 -6.15
C TRP A 126 -2.25 5.39 -6.61
N LYS A 127 -1.93 6.43 -5.84
CA LYS A 127 -2.20 7.82 -6.23
C LYS A 127 -1.45 8.22 -7.51
N ARG A 128 -0.19 7.79 -7.66
CA ARG A 128 0.59 8.02 -8.88
C ARG A 128 -0.10 7.38 -10.09
N ARG A 129 -0.49 6.10 -9.99
CA ARG A 129 -1.23 5.43 -11.06
C ARG A 129 -2.49 6.21 -11.45
N ASN A 130 -3.29 6.62 -10.48
CA ASN A 130 -4.51 7.39 -10.74
C ASN A 130 -4.22 8.76 -11.35
N SER A 131 -3.14 9.41 -10.94
CA SER A 131 -2.71 10.70 -11.53
C SER A 131 -2.30 10.54 -13.00
N ILE A 132 -1.63 9.45 -13.37
CA ILE A 132 -1.27 9.15 -14.75
C ILE A 132 -2.52 8.87 -15.58
N VAL A 133 -3.39 7.98 -15.09
CA VAL A 133 -4.58 7.52 -15.83
C VAL A 133 -5.62 8.62 -16.02
N PHE A 134 -5.90 9.41 -14.98
CA PHE A 134 -7.02 10.36 -15.00
C PHE A 134 -6.60 11.81 -15.23
N ARG A 135 -5.32 12.15 -15.06
CA ARG A 135 -4.82 13.53 -15.19
C ARG A 135 -3.71 13.68 -16.21
N ASN A 136 -3.33 12.59 -16.86
CA ASN A 136 -2.24 12.55 -17.86
C ASN A 136 -0.91 13.12 -17.35
N ASN A 137 -0.63 12.97 -16.05
CA ASN A 137 0.59 13.42 -15.42
C ASN A 137 1.75 12.47 -15.74
N SER A 138 2.96 13.01 -15.85
CA SER A 138 4.18 12.21 -15.98
C SER A 138 4.53 11.45 -14.69
N CYS A 139 5.29 10.37 -14.81
CA CYS A 139 5.83 9.66 -13.65
C CYS A 139 6.76 10.57 -12.85
N ASN A 140 6.55 10.59 -11.52
CA ASN A 140 7.43 11.30 -10.60
C ASN A 140 8.65 10.43 -10.23
N PRO A 141 9.87 10.80 -10.63
CA PRO A 141 11.08 10.01 -10.31
C PRO A 141 11.46 10.07 -8.82
N ASN A 142 10.94 11.06 -8.07
CA ASN A 142 11.27 11.27 -6.67
C ASN A 142 10.21 10.72 -5.70
N LEU A 143 9.35 9.80 -6.16
CA LEU A 143 8.24 9.30 -5.36
C LEU A 143 8.71 8.65 -4.04
N SER A 144 9.80 7.90 -4.03
CA SER A 144 10.38 7.31 -2.82
C SER A 144 10.75 8.34 -1.76
N ASN A 145 11.36 9.46 -2.16
CA ASN A 145 11.70 10.54 -1.25
C ASN A 145 10.44 11.24 -0.71
N GLU A 146 9.42 11.42 -1.53
CA GLU A 146 8.14 11.96 -1.09
C GLU A 146 7.45 11.05 -0.06
N ILE A 147 7.47 9.74 -0.27
CA ILE A 147 6.95 8.74 0.68
C ILE A 147 7.66 8.88 2.03
N VAL A 148 8.99 8.86 2.04
CA VAL A 148 9.77 9.00 3.27
C VAL A 148 9.46 10.31 3.99
N ASN A 149 9.41 11.43 3.26
CA ASN A 149 9.08 12.73 3.82
C ASN A 149 7.67 12.78 4.42
N GLN A 150 6.69 12.12 3.79
CA GLN A 150 5.32 12.01 4.33
C GLN A 150 5.29 11.19 5.61
N VAL A 151 6.02 10.07 5.68
CA VAL A 151 6.14 9.24 6.89
C VAL A 151 6.78 10.03 8.03
N VAL A 152 7.89 10.74 7.77
CA VAL A 152 8.56 11.57 8.78
C VAL A 152 7.61 12.64 9.31
N LYS A 153 6.92 13.37 8.45
CA LYS A 153 5.92 14.37 8.85
C LYS A 153 4.79 13.74 9.68
N TYR A 154 4.29 12.58 9.27
CA TYR A 154 3.25 11.85 10.01
C TYR A 154 3.69 11.51 11.42
N ILE A 155 4.89 10.91 11.58
CA ILE A 155 5.45 10.54 12.89
C ILE A 155 5.64 11.80 13.75
N HIS A 156 6.21 12.87 13.19
CA HIS A 156 6.42 14.12 13.90
C HIS A 156 5.11 14.73 14.41
N CYS A 157 4.09 14.79 13.57
CA CYS A 157 2.76 15.26 13.96
C CYS A 157 2.10 14.35 15.01
N ALA A 158 2.24 13.03 14.88
CA ALA A 158 1.68 12.07 15.84
C ALA A 158 2.35 12.15 17.21
N SER A 159 3.62 12.54 17.29
CA SER A 159 4.40 12.71 18.52
C SER A 159 4.24 14.08 19.17
N SER A 160 3.52 15.01 18.53
CA SER A 160 3.33 16.35 19.08
C SER A 160 2.46 16.35 20.35
N PRO A 161 2.88 17.02 21.44
CA PRO A 161 2.15 17.02 22.72
C PRO A 161 0.72 17.52 22.63
N ARG A 162 0.41 18.40 21.68
CA ARG A 162 -0.95 18.93 21.46
C ARG A 162 -1.93 17.86 20.98
N LEU A 163 -1.48 16.93 20.12
CA LEU A 163 -2.32 15.85 19.58
C LEU A 163 -2.45 14.67 20.56
N LEU A 164 -1.42 14.41 21.40
CA LEU A 164 -1.51 13.42 22.45
C LEU A 164 -2.60 13.76 23.47
N LYS A 165 -2.76 15.03 23.84
CA LYS A 165 -3.86 15.48 24.73
C LYS A 165 -5.24 15.26 24.11
N GLN A 166 -5.41 15.45 22.81
CA GLN A 166 -6.70 15.22 22.12
C GLN A 166 -7.03 13.73 21.96
N ARG A 167 -6.02 12.86 21.80
CA ARG A 167 -6.22 11.39 21.74
C ARG A 167 -6.61 10.80 23.09
N VAL A 168 -6.06 11.31 24.18
CA VAL A 168 -6.42 10.89 25.55
C VAL A 168 -7.86 11.27 25.88
N VAL A 169 -8.29 12.47 25.55
CA VAL A 169 -9.68 12.95 25.79
C VAL A 169 -10.72 12.15 24.99
N LYS A 170 -10.40 11.67 23.78
CA LYS A 170 -11.31 10.82 22.96
C LYS A 170 -11.40 9.37 23.44
N ARG A 171 -10.50 8.88 24.29
CA ARG A 171 -10.55 7.52 24.86
C ARG A 171 -11.33 7.45 26.18
N ILE A 172 -11.68 8.59 26.77
CA ILE A 172 -12.39 8.69 28.05
C ILE A 172 -13.89 9.01 27.84
N ARG A 173 -14.34 9.13 26.63
CA ARG A 173 -15.75 9.21 26.24
C ARG A 173 -16.13 8.00 25.39
#